data_a3e5d12b697962e424b33bf8ca29ecba
#
_entry.id   a3e5d12b697962e424b33bf8ca29ecba
#
_cell.length_a   1.000
_cell.length_b   1.000
_cell.length_c   1.000
_cell.angle_alpha   90.00
_cell.angle_beta   90.00
_cell.angle_gamma   90.00
#
_symmetry.space_group_name_H-M   'P 1'
#
loop_
_entity.id
_entity.type
_entity.pdbx_description
1 polymer ?
#
loop_
_entity_poly.entity_id
_entity_poly.type
_entity_poly.pdbx_seq_one_letter_code
_entity_poly.pdbx_strand_id
1 'polypeptide(L)'
;MPSAQAQTPIKISYQPAVYWAVPFYVATEKKFWADAGLVPEFSTFPAGAPQVAAAQAKSWDVGGTGSVPAVLGAARFGLITIGITNDESKANALMVRADKYEALKANPASIKGQKILLTTNSTVDYATQSCLKKWGLAKSDVQLVNLGQAQIISAITSNNGDIAGVWAPNTYTLEEKGGAKYLCNGYDAGAIVPGALVARSDFAKEQPDTVAKFLAVYLRAWAWMKANPKPARDMLKTFYAQGGVEISDKAVEAEFSLRPVFPLDEQIKIMDRAKGKSDVDNWLTAIGEFMKGVGTVTEAPDTKSFVDPSYIQRVAADAKLKALAAKAD
;
A
#
# COMPACT_ATOMS: atom_id res chain seq x y z
N MET A 1 -30.30 -13.61 28.74
CA MET A 1 -30.04 -13.41 27.32
C MET A 1 -28.78 -12.56 27.21
N PRO A 2 -27.73 -12.92 26.49
CA PRO A 2 -26.63 -11.99 26.29
C PRO A 2 -27.18 -10.78 25.52
N SER A 3 -26.96 -9.57 26.06
CA SER A 3 -27.33 -8.34 25.37
C SER A 3 -26.62 -8.33 24.02
N ALA A 4 -27.37 -8.20 22.93
CA ALA A 4 -26.79 -7.97 21.62
C ALA A 4 -25.93 -6.72 21.72
N GLN A 5 -24.62 -6.89 21.70
CA GLN A 5 -23.68 -5.76 21.73
C GLN A 5 -23.96 -4.95 20.47
N ALA A 6 -24.32 -3.67 20.64
CA ALA A 6 -24.62 -2.79 19.52
C ALA A 6 -23.40 -2.77 18.58
N GLN A 7 -23.62 -3.17 17.32
CA GLN A 7 -22.56 -3.19 16.31
C GLN A 7 -22.28 -1.77 15.85
N THR A 8 -20.99 -1.43 15.73
CA THR A 8 -20.56 -0.10 15.32
C THR A 8 -20.28 -0.07 13.82
N PRO A 9 -20.97 0.77 13.02
CA PRO A 9 -20.66 0.92 11.61
C PRO A 9 -19.27 1.55 11.43
N ILE A 10 -18.55 1.11 10.38
CA ILE A 10 -17.26 1.66 10.02
C ILE A 10 -17.09 1.65 8.49
N LYS A 11 -16.75 2.80 7.91
CA LYS A 11 -16.51 2.93 6.48
C LYS A 11 -15.04 2.73 6.16
N ILE A 12 -14.74 1.74 5.32
CA ILE A 12 -13.37 1.30 5.03
C ILE A 12 -13.07 1.53 3.55
N SER A 13 -11.99 2.23 3.25
CA SER A 13 -11.54 2.48 1.88
C SER A 13 -10.29 1.69 1.53
N TYR A 14 -10.16 1.29 0.25
CA TYR A 14 -8.97 0.62 -0.25
C TYR A 14 -8.80 0.72 -1.76
N GLN A 15 -7.61 0.38 -2.25
CA GLN A 15 -7.36 -0.02 -3.63
C GLN A 15 -7.26 -1.54 -3.71
N PRO A 16 -7.66 -2.19 -4.83
CA PRO A 16 -7.51 -3.64 -4.99
C PRO A 16 -6.03 -4.05 -4.98
N ALA A 17 -5.56 -4.52 -3.83
CA ALA A 17 -4.21 -5.03 -3.62
C ALA A 17 -4.18 -6.00 -2.43
N VAL A 18 -3.18 -6.90 -2.40
CA VAL A 18 -3.13 -7.97 -1.40
C VAL A 18 -3.05 -7.46 0.04
N TYR A 19 -2.32 -6.35 0.29
CA TYR A 19 -1.97 -5.97 1.67
C TYR A 19 -2.93 -5.01 2.35
N TRP A 20 -3.71 -4.26 1.60
CA TRP A 20 -4.69 -3.33 2.15
C TRP A 20 -6.13 -3.58 1.68
N ALA A 21 -6.39 -4.70 1.03
CA ALA A 21 -7.71 -5.11 0.61
C ALA A 21 -8.04 -6.55 0.96
N VAL A 22 -7.15 -7.52 0.66
CA VAL A 22 -7.39 -8.94 0.92
C VAL A 22 -7.59 -9.25 2.41
N PRO A 23 -6.89 -8.62 3.39
CA PRO A 23 -7.21 -8.80 4.79
C PRO A 23 -8.64 -8.38 5.15
N PHE A 24 -9.16 -7.33 4.52
CA PHE A 24 -10.57 -6.91 4.71
C PHE A 24 -11.54 -7.92 4.10
N TYR A 25 -11.22 -8.45 2.91
CA TYR A 25 -12.00 -9.51 2.28
C TYR A 25 -12.02 -10.78 3.15
N VAL A 26 -10.85 -11.24 3.61
CA VAL A 26 -10.73 -12.39 4.53
C VAL A 26 -11.52 -12.16 5.81
N ALA A 27 -11.41 -10.98 6.42
CA ALA A 27 -12.15 -10.63 7.64
C ALA A 27 -13.67 -10.64 7.42
N THR A 28 -14.14 -10.31 6.22
CA THR A 28 -15.56 -10.36 5.85
C THR A 28 -16.03 -11.80 5.67
N GLU A 29 -15.32 -12.60 4.88
CA GLU A 29 -15.67 -14.02 4.64
C GLU A 29 -15.62 -14.85 5.92
N LYS A 30 -14.68 -14.52 6.83
CA LYS A 30 -14.51 -15.20 8.12
C LYS A 30 -15.32 -14.58 9.26
N LYS A 31 -16.08 -13.51 9.02
CA LYS A 31 -16.91 -12.80 10.01
C LYS A 31 -16.13 -12.19 11.16
N PHE A 32 -14.84 -11.85 10.97
CA PHE A 32 -14.00 -11.28 12.03
C PHE A 32 -14.46 -9.89 12.46
N TRP A 33 -15.13 -9.14 11.58
CA TRP A 33 -15.75 -7.86 11.92
C TRP A 33 -16.80 -7.99 13.01
N ALA A 34 -17.64 -9.02 12.91
CA ALA A 34 -18.69 -9.28 13.90
C ALA A 34 -18.09 -9.61 15.28
N ASP A 35 -16.98 -10.36 15.33
CA ASP A 35 -16.27 -10.68 16.58
C ASP A 35 -15.72 -9.43 17.28
N ALA A 36 -15.38 -8.39 16.50
CA ALA A 36 -14.96 -7.08 17.00
C ALA A 36 -16.13 -6.12 17.28
N GLY A 37 -17.38 -6.53 16.98
CA GLY A 37 -18.56 -5.67 17.08
C GLY A 37 -18.58 -4.56 16.04
N LEU A 38 -18.01 -4.78 14.86
CA LEU A 38 -17.97 -3.83 13.74
C LEU A 38 -18.86 -4.29 12.58
N VAL A 39 -19.45 -3.32 11.87
CA VAL A 39 -20.15 -3.53 10.59
C VAL A 39 -19.42 -2.74 9.52
N PRO A 40 -18.62 -3.37 8.66
CA PRO A 40 -17.87 -2.67 7.63
C PRO A 40 -18.75 -2.29 6.43
N GLU A 41 -18.49 -1.09 5.89
CA GLU A 41 -18.96 -0.61 4.60
C GLU A 41 -17.74 -0.26 3.75
N PHE A 42 -17.61 -0.84 2.55
CA PHE A 42 -16.40 -0.72 1.75
C PHE A 42 -16.55 0.26 0.59
N SER A 43 -15.50 1.05 0.36
CA SER A 43 -15.34 1.92 -0.82
C SER A 43 -14.03 1.61 -1.52
N THR A 44 -14.12 1.29 -2.82
CA THR A 44 -12.95 0.94 -3.65
C THR A 44 -12.54 2.10 -4.55
N PHE A 45 -11.24 2.32 -4.67
CA PHE A 45 -10.65 3.37 -5.49
C PHE A 45 -9.62 2.80 -6.48
N PRO A 46 -9.48 3.37 -7.69
CA PRO A 46 -8.52 2.88 -8.69
C PRO A 46 -7.06 3.22 -8.35
N ALA A 47 -6.84 4.24 -7.50
CA ALA A 47 -5.51 4.69 -7.07
C ALA A 47 -5.60 5.41 -5.71
N GLY A 48 -4.43 5.62 -5.06
CA GLY A 48 -4.38 6.23 -3.74
C GLY A 48 -4.74 7.72 -3.72
N ALA A 49 -4.36 8.51 -4.74
CA ALA A 49 -4.65 9.94 -4.76
C ALA A 49 -6.17 10.25 -4.73
N PRO A 50 -7.03 9.65 -5.58
CA PRO A 50 -8.48 9.82 -5.45
C PRO A 50 -9.05 9.26 -4.14
N GLN A 51 -8.49 8.16 -3.59
CA GLN A 51 -8.91 7.63 -2.29
C GLN A 51 -8.71 8.65 -1.16
N VAL A 52 -7.50 9.21 -1.03
CA VAL A 52 -7.21 10.16 0.07
C VAL A 52 -7.95 11.48 -0.11
N ALA A 53 -8.18 11.94 -1.34
CA ALA A 53 -8.99 13.13 -1.61
C ALA A 53 -10.46 12.95 -1.18
N ALA A 54 -11.03 11.75 -1.35
CA ALA A 54 -12.39 11.44 -0.93
C ALA A 54 -12.61 11.50 0.60
N ALA A 55 -11.54 11.44 1.39
CA ALA A 55 -11.62 11.62 2.84
C ALA A 55 -12.18 13.01 3.25
N GLN A 56 -11.92 14.04 2.44
CA GLN A 56 -12.42 15.39 2.68
C GLN A 56 -13.96 15.44 2.73
N ALA A 57 -14.62 14.63 1.91
CA ALA A 57 -16.08 14.50 1.92
C ALA A 57 -16.60 13.52 2.99
N LYS A 58 -15.73 13.02 3.87
CA LYS A 58 -16.05 12.01 4.90
C LYS A 58 -16.69 10.74 4.32
N SER A 59 -16.32 10.37 3.09
CA SER A 59 -16.87 9.22 2.41
C SER A 59 -16.38 7.88 3.01
N TRP A 60 -15.31 7.91 3.80
CA TRP A 60 -14.77 6.76 4.54
C TRP A 60 -14.08 7.22 5.84
N ASP A 61 -13.85 6.31 6.76
CA ASP A 61 -13.32 6.57 8.10
C ASP A 61 -11.88 6.11 8.26
N VAL A 62 -11.62 4.87 7.80
CA VAL A 62 -10.31 4.21 7.85
C VAL A 62 -10.02 3.54 6.51
N GLY A 63 -8.80 3.11 6.29
CA GLY A 63 -8.48 2.40 5.05
C GLY A 63 -7.05 1.91 4.96
N GLY A 64 -6.79 1.21 3.85
CA GLY A 64 -5.45 0.80 3.45
C GLY A 64 -5.04 1.47 2.14
N THR A 65 -3.80 1.95 2.07
CA THR A 65 -3.25 2.65 0.91
C THR A 65 -1.73 2.57 0.86
N GLY A 66 -1.12 3.00 -0.23
CA GLY A 66 0.33 3.15 -0.31
C GLY A 66 0.84 4.35 0.49
N SER A 67 2.14 4.35 0.82
CA SER A 67 2.76 5.42 1.62
C SER A 67 2.73 6.80 0.97
N VAL A 68 2.90 6.91 -0.34
CA VAL A 68 2.84 8.23 -1.03
C VAL A 68 1.45 8.85 -0.91
N PRO A 69 0.34 8.14 -1.20
CA PRO A 69 -0.99 8.63 -0.90
C PRO A 69 -1.23 8.93 0.59
N ALA A 70 -0.68 8.14 1.51
CA ALA A 70 -0.81 8.40 2.95
C ALA A 70 -0.19 9.74 3.34
N VAL A 71 1.04 10.03 2.88
CA VAL A 71 1.72 11.33 3.10
C VAL A 71 0.96 12.47 2.41
N LEU A 72 0.43 12.26 1.20
CA LEU A 72 -0.42 13.25 0.52
C LEU A 72 -1.68 13.55 1.33
N GLY A 73 -2.32 12.50 1.86
CA GLY A 73 -3.50 12.60 2.70
C GLY A 73 -3.24 13.37 3.99
N ALA A 74 -2.07 13.14 4.60
CA ALA A 74 -1.63 13.89 5.78
C ALA A 74 -1.40 15.37 5.46
N ALA A 75 -0.71 15.66 4.35
CA ALA A 75 -0.39 17.04 3.96
C ALA A 75 -1.61 17.88 3.58
N ARG A 76 -2.70 17.27 3.06
CA ARG A 76 -3.80 18.00 2.44
C ARG A 76 -5.18 17.72 3.01
N PHE A 77 -5.42 16.54 3.61
CA PHE A 77 -6.75 16.03 3.89
C PHE A 77 -6.95 15.58 5.34
N GLY A 78 -6.01 15.90 6.23
CA GLY A 78 -6.11 15.59 7.65
C GLY A 78 -6.11 14.09 7.96
N LEU A 79 -5.42 13.28 7.18
CA LEU A 79 -5.26 11.85 7.46
C LEU A 79 -4.10 11.61 8.41
N ILE A 80 -4.22 10.55 9.19
CA ILE A 80 -3.15 10.01 10.04
C ILE A 80 -2.84 8.57 9.64
N THR A 81 -1.57 8.19 9.76
CA THR A 81 -1.09 6.81 9.61
C THR A 81 -1.14 6.13 10.98
N ILE A 82 -1.93 5.06 11.07
CA ILE A 82 -2.21 4.32 12.31
C ILE A 82 -1.53 2.95 12.37
N GLY A 83 -0.88 2.53 11.29
CA GLY A 83 -0.14 1.28 11.16
C GLY A 83 0.48 1.13 9.77
N ILE A 84 1.35 0.16 9.63
CA ILE A 84 2.03 -0.19 8.38
C ILE A 84 1.59 -1.59 7.93
N THR A 85 1.21 -1.74 6.68
CA THR A 85 0.75 -3.03 6.18
C THR A 85 1.91 -3.98 5.90
N ASN A 86 2.88 -3.51 5.14
CA ASN A 86 3.99 -4.31 4.61
C ASN A 86 5.09 -3.41 4.01
N ASP A 87 6.22 -4.01 3.63
CA ASP A 87 7.19 -3.39 2.72
C ASP A 87 6.91 -3.79 1.28
N GLU A 88 6.63 -2.82 0.42
CA GLU A 88 6.30 -3.00 -1.00
C GLU A 88 7.46 -2.67 -1.94
N SER A 89 8.65 -2.45 -1.43
CA SER A 89 9.79 -1.97 -2.21
C SER A 89 10.07 -2.83 -3.45
N LYS A 90 9.86 -4.15 -3.36
CA LYS A 90 10.04 -5.09 -4.48
C LYS A 90 8.84 -5.15 -5.45
N ALA A 91 7.70 -4.65 -5.04
CA ALA A 91 6.44 -4.77 -5.78
C ALA A 91 6.07 -3.51 -6.57
N ASN A 92 6.84 -2.44 -6.40
CA ASN A 92 6.74 -1.20 -7.17
C ASN A 92 7.94 -1.11 -8.10
N ALA A 93 7.73 -1.34 -9.39
CA ALA A 93 8.82 -1.57 -10.33
C ALA A 93 8.72 -0.73 -11.60
N LEU A 94 9.88 -0.29 -12.07
CA LEU A 94 10.10 0.17 -13.43
C LEU A 94 10.34 -1.05 -14.29
N MET A 95 9.45 -1.30 -15.23
CA MET A 95 9.50 -2.41 -16.17
C MET A 95 9.75 -1.91 -17.59
N VAL A 96 10.34 -2.75 -18.40
CA VAL A 96 10.69 -2.43 -19.78
C VAL A 96 10.34 -3.60 -20.70
N ARG A 97 9.95 -3.32 -21.94
CA ARG A 97 9.74 -4.34 -22.96
C ARG A 97 10.98 -5.20 -23.13
N ALA A 98 10.79 -6.48 -23.44
CA ALA A 98 11.85 -7.47 -23.53
C ALA A 98 12.94 -7.11 -24.56
N ASP A 99 12.54 -6.52 -25.71
CA ASP A 99 13.45 -6.11 -26.78
C ASP A 99 14.38 -4.94 -26.41
N LYS A 100 14.02 -4.16 -25.39
CA LYS A 100 14.82 -3.03 -24.88
C LYS A 100 15.61 -3.37 -23.62
N TYR A 101 15.29 -4.50 -22.98
CA TYR A 101 15.76 -4.84 -21.64
C TYR A 101 17.29 -4.92 -21.54
N GLU A 102 17.95 -5.70 -22.42
CA GLU A 102 19.39 -5.92 -22.30
C GLU A 102 20.19 -4.62 -22.46
N ALA A 103 19.79 -3.74 -23.39
CA ALA A 103 20.43 -2.45 -23.58
C ALA A 103 20.29 -1.54 -22.36
N LEU A 104 19.06 -1.42 -21.79
CA LEU A 104 18.81 -0.61 -20.61
C LEU A 104 19.41 -1.20 -19.35
N LYS A 105 19.47 -2.53 -19.23
CA LYS A 105 20.13 -3.20 -18.11
C LYS A 105 21.65 -2.97 -18.12
N ALA A 106 22.28 -3.02 -19.29
CA ALA A 106 23.72 -2.78 -19.44
C ALA A 106 24.08 -1.30 -19.16
N ASN A 107 23.22 -0.37 -19.57
CA ASN A 107 23.40 1.06 -19.34
C ASN A 107 22.07 1.73 -18.95
N PRO A 108 21.66 1.67 -17.67
CA PRO A 108 20.39 2.25 -17.23
C PRO A 108 20.28 3.76 -17.46
N ALA A 109 21.40 4.49 -17.47
CA ALA A 109 21.37 5.93 -17.73
C ALA A 109 20.94 6.28 -19.18
N SER A 110 20.96 5.32 -20.12
CA SER A 110 20.43 5.52 -21.48
C SER A 110 18.89 5.68 -21.55
N ILE A 111 18.21 5.55 -20.43
CA ILE A 111 16.79 5.91 -20.29
C ILE A 111 16.56 7.43 -20.42
N LYS A 112 17.60 8.24 -20.36
CA LYS A 112 17.53 9.69 -20.55
C LYS A 112 16.83 10.06 -21.86
N GLY A 113 15.87 11.01 -21.78
CA GLY A 113 15.05 11.45 -22.91
C GLY A 113 13.86 10.53 -23.23
N GLN A 114 13.80 9.31 -22.67
CA GLN A 114 12.74 8.37 -22.99
C GLN A 114 11.45 8.65 -22.24
N LYS A 115 10.33 8.12 -22.77
CA LYS A 115 9.01 8.18 -22.13
C LYS A 115 8.87 7.05 -21.12
N ILE A 116 8.40 7.38 -19.93
CA ILE A 116 8.03 6.43 -18.88
C ILE A 116 6.54 6.61 -18.59
N LEU A 117 5.76 5.57 -18.82
CA LEU A 117 4.33 5.54 -18.50
C LEU A 117 4.18 5.17 -17.02
N LEU A 118 3.56 6.01 -16.20
CA LEU A 118 3.33 5.73 -14.79
C LEU A 118 2.14 6.51 -14.23
N THR A 119 1.66 6.10 -13.07
CA THR A 119 0.67 6.86 -12.30
C THR A 119 1.42 7.80 -11.35
N THR A 120 1.30 9.11 -11.55
CA THR A 120 1.95 10.11 -10.71
C THR A 120 1.36 10.16 -9.29
N ASN A 121 2.14 10.64 -8.32
CA ASN A 121 1.76 10.70 -6.91
C ASN A 121 1.37 9.34 -6.32
N SER A 122 2.03 8.29 -6.74
CA SER A 122 1.87 6.91 -6.28
C SER A 122 3.18 6.34 -5.75
N THR A 123 3.11 5.19 -5.10
CA THR A 123 4.29 4.45 -4.61
C THR A 123 5.25 4.08 -5.74
N VAL A 124 4.74 3.74 -6.93
CA VAL A 124 5.62 3.43 -8.06
C VAL A 124 6.25 4.67 -8.68
N ASP A 125 5.66 5.84 -8.57
CA ASP A 125 6.31 7.11 -8.93
C ASP A 125 7.54 7.36 -8.05
N TYR A 126 7.38 7.18 -6.74
CA TYR A 126 8.50 7.26 -5.79
C TYR A 126 9.59 6.23 -6.09
N ALA A 127 9.24 4.96 -6.31
CA ALA A 127 10.18 3.90 -6.67
C ALA A 127 10.91 4.21 -8.00
N THR A 128 10.18 4.64 -9.03
CA THR A 128 10.73 5.00 -10.35
C THR A 128 11.75 6.14 -10.23
N GLN A 129 11.40 7.22 -9.53
CA GLN A 129 12.31 8.35 -9.39
C GLN A 129 13.50 8.03 -8.47
N SER A 130 13.34 7.10 -7.53
CA SER A 130 14.46 6.55 -6.75
C SER A 130 15.43 5.75 -7.63
N CYS A 131 14.91 4.97 -8.60
CA CYS A 131 15.72 4.29 -9.61
C CYS A 131 16.48 5.30 -10.50
N LEU A 132 15.80 6.34 -10.98
CA LEU A 132 16.44 7.41 -11.76
C LEU A 132 17.57 8.07 -10.96
N LYS A 133 17.32 8.42 -9.70
CA LYS A 133 18.33 9.00 -8.81
C LYS A 133 19.54 8.08 -8.61
N LYS A 134 19.31 6.75 -8.44
CA LYS A 134 20.38 5.75 -8.37
C LYS A 134 21.26 5.75 -9.61
N TRP A 135 20.71 6.06 -10.77
CA TRP A 135 21.43 6.13 -12.06
C TRP A 135 21.98 7.53 -12.35
N GLY A 136 21.93 8.47 -11.39
CA GLY A 136 22.42 9.84 -11.54
C GLY A 136 21.51 10.71 -12.40
N LEU A 137 20.24 10.34 -12.54
CA LEU A 137 19.23 11.05 -13.34
C LEU A 137 18.20 11.74 -12.43
N ALA A 138 17.64 12.84 -12.93
CA ALA A 138 16.51 13.55 -12.34
C ALA A 138 15.23 13.28 -13.12
N LYS A 139 14.08 13.64 -12.53
CA LYS A 139 12.77 13.61 -13.20
C LYS A 139 12.78 14.35 -14.55
N SER A 140 13.51 15.48 -14.64
CA SER A 140 13.65 16.31 -15.85
C SER A 140 14.43 15.62 -16.97
N ASP A 141 15.17 14.56 -16.68
CA ASP A 141 15.93 13.82 -17.69
C ASP A 141 15.08 12.83 -18.48
N VAL A 142 13.82 12.61 -18.10
CA VAL A 142 12.88 11.68 -18.75
C VAL A 142 11.52 12.35 -18.98
N GLN A 143 10.67 11.75 -19.82
CA GLN A 143 9.31 12.21 -20.07
C GLN A 143 8.33 11.33 -19.30
N LEU A 144 7.87 11.78 -18.11
CA LEU A 144 6.84 11.06 -17.35
C LEU A 144 5.47 11.30 -17.96
N VAL A 145 4.79 10.23 -18.37
CA VAL A 145 3.44 10.25 -18.91
C VAL A 145 2.49 9.68 -17.88
N ASN A 146 1.61 10.53 -17.33
CA ASN A 146 0.66 10.12 -16.30
C ASN A 146 -0.52 9.35 -16.90
N LEU A 147 -0.64 8.07 -16.55
CA LEU A 147 -1.70 7.15 -16.97
C LEU A 147 -2.18 6.30 -15.80
N GLY A 148 -3.42 5.83 -15.88
CA GLY A 148 -3.93 4.77 -14.98
C GLY A 148 -3.29 3.42 -15.29
N GLN A 149 -3.21 2.51 -14.31
CA GLN A 149 -2.52 1.22 -14.47
C GLN A 149 -3.08 0.38 -15.63
N ALA A 150 -4.40 0.33 -15.81
CA ALA A 150 -5.01 -0.40 -16.92
C ALA A 150 -4.60 0.16 -18.30
N GLN A 151 -4.48 1.49 -18.40
CA GLN A 151 -4.01 2.16 -19.63
C GLN A 151 -2.52 1.85 -19.89
N ILE A 152 -1.70 1.82 -18.84
CA ILE A 152 -0.28 1.45 -18.94
C ILE A 152 -0.13 0.02 -19.45
N ILE A 153 -0.88 -0.93 -18.86
CA ILE A 153 -0.87 -2.33 -19.31
C ILE A 153 -1.25 -2.41 -20.80
N SER A 154 -2.34 -1.76 -21.20
CA SER A 154 -2.78 -1.73 -22.59
C SER A 154 -1.72 -1.14 -23.52
N ALA A 155 -1.08 -0.03 -23.13
CA ALA A 155 -0.05 0.62 -23.95
C ALA A 155 1.17 -0.27 -24.15
N ILE A 156 1.68 -0.92 -23.10
CA ILE A 156 2.85 -1.82 -23.19
C ILE A 156 2.51 -3.07 -24.03
N THR A 157 1.36 -3.71 -23.79
CA THR A 157 0.97 -4.93 -24.50
C THR A 157 0.66 -4.71 -25.98
N SER A 158 0.22 -3.50 -26.36
CA SER A 158 -0.01 -3.09 -27.76
C SER A 158 1.19 -2.43 -28.43
N ASN A 159 2.37 -2.45 -27.80
CA ASN A 159 3.60 -1.80 -28.27
C ASN A 159 3.52 -0.27 -28.45
N ASN A 160 2.63 0.40 -27.71
CA ASN A 160 2.51 1.86 -27.68
C ASN A 160 3.28 2.51 -26.52
N GLY A 161 4.20 1.77 -25.90
CA GLY A 161 5.10 2.22 -24.86
C GLY A 161 6.20 1.20 -24.63
N ASP A 162 7.36 1.67 -24.18
CA ASP A 162 8.53 0.82 -23.97
C ASP A 162 8.85 0.61 -22.48
N ILE A 163 8.54 1.61 -21.65
CA ILE A 163 8.94 1.66 -20.23
C ILE A 163 7.73 2.05 -19.39
N ALA A 164 7.49 1.29 -18.33
CA ALA A 164 6.35 1.47 -17.45
C ALA A 164 6.71 1.40 -15.97
N GLY A 165 6.18 2.31 -15.17
CA GLY A 165 6.13 2.21 -13.72
C GLY A 165 4.82 1.58 -13.27
N VAL A 166 4.86 0.39 -12.69
CA VAL A 166 3.67 -0.36 -12.27
C VAL A 166 3.88 -0.99 -10.89
N TRP A 167 2.76 -1.20 -10.18
CA TRP A 167 2.75 -1.96 -8.93
C TRP A 167 2.05 -3.31 -9.12
N ALA A 168 2.37 -4.27 -8.25
CA ALA A 168 1.71 -5.57 -8.28
C ALA A 168 0.21 -5.46 -7.90
N PRO A 169 -0.69 -6.22 -8.55
CA PRO A 169 -0.39 -7.37 -9.42
C PRO A 169 -0.07 -7.01 -10.90
N ASN A 170 -0.10 -5.74 -11.28
CA ASN A 170 0.10 -5.30 -12.67
C ASN A 170 1.51 -5.64 -13.19
N THR A 171 2.51 -5.68 -12.30
CA THR A 171 3.86 -6.14 -12.65
C THR A 171 3.84 -7.56 -13.21
N TYR A 172 3.09 -8.48 -12.59
CA TYR A 172 2.94 -9.86 -13.05
C TYR A 172 2.19 -9.93 -14.36
N THR A 173 1.13 -9.14 -14.51
CA THR A 173 0.38 -9.06 -15.78
C THR A 173 1.29 -8.62 -16.91
N LEU A 174 2.13 -7.59 -16.72
CA LEU A 174 3.07 -7.15 -17.74
C LEU A 174 4.18 -8.16 -18.01
N GLU A 175 4.68 -8.85 -16.98
CA GLU A 175 5.67 -9.91 -17.18
C GLU A 175 5.10 -11.07 -17.99
N GLU A 176 3.91 -11.57 -17.61
CA GLU A 176 3.34 -12.80 -18.16
C GLU A 176 2.64 -12.58 -19.51
N LYS A 177 1.87 -11.49 -19.66
CA LYS A 177 1.09 -11.20 -20.87
C LYS A 177 1.79 -10.22 -21.81
N GLY A 178 2.59 -9.29 -21.28
CA GLY A 178 3.30 -8.26 -22.05
C GLY A 178 4.76 -8.58 -22.33
N GLY A 179 5.32 -9.67 -21.77
CA GLY A 179 6.72 -10.02 -21.91
C GLY A 179 7.70 -8.98 -21.33
N ALA A 180 7.21 -8.03 -20.56
CA ALA A 180 8.05 -7.00 -19.96
C ALA A 180 8.97 -7.58 -18.88
N LYS A 181 10.10 -6.92 -18.66
CA LYS A 181 11.14 -7.32 -17.70
C LYS A 181 11.28 -6.28 -16.60
N TYR A 182 11.60 -6.72 -15.38
CA TYR A 182 11.95 -5.83 -14.28
C TYR A 182 13.29 -5.17 -14.53
N LEU A 183 13.33 -3.85 -14.62
CA LEU A 183 14.55 -3.07 -14.78
C LEU A 183 15.09 -2.58 -13.43
N CYS A 184 14.22 -2.08 -12.58
CA CYS A 184 14.54 -1.58 -11.24
C CYS A 184 13.26 -1.50 -10.39
N ASN A 185 13.37 -1.65 -9.09
CA ASN A 185 12.28 -1.46 -8.14
C ASN A 185 12.75 -0.62 -6.93
N GLY A 186 11.85 -0.34 -5.99
CA GLY A 186 12.20 0.43 -4.80
C GLY A 186 13.35 -0.20 -4.00
N TYR A 187 13.35 -1.52 -3.84
CA TYR A 187 14.41 -2.25 -3.12
C TYR A 187 15.77 -2.09 -3.80
N ASP A 188 15.83 -2.24 -5.13
CA ASP A 188 17.05 -2.04 -5.91
C ASP A 188 17.57 -0.62 -5.78
N ALA A 189 16.68 0.36 -5.64
CA ALA A 189 17.00 1.77 -5.46
C ALA A 189 17.36 2.15 -4.02
N GLY A 190 17.26 1.21 -3.06
CA GLY A 190 17.46 1.49 -1.64
C GLY A 190 16.35 2.34 -1.02
N ALA A 191 15.18 2.38 -1.65
CA ALA A 191 14.00 3.11 -1.18
C ALA A 191 13.01 2.15 -0.51
N ILE A 192 12.72 2.39 0.76
CA ILE A 192 11.65 1.67 1.46
C ILE A 192 10.30 2.25 1.02
N VAL A 193 9.40 1.38 0.60
CA VAL A 193 8.05 1.71 0.12
C VAL A 193 7.03 1.01 1.02
N PRO A 194 6.69 1.56 2.20
CA PRO A 194 5.71 0.92 3.06
C PRO A 194 4.29 1.08 2.53
N GLY A 195 3.44 0.09 2.76
CA GLY A 195 2.00 0.26 2.71
C GLY A 195 1.51 0.83 4.05
N ALA A 196 0.39 1.54 4.06
CA ALA A 196 -0.12 2.21 5.25
C ALA A 196 -1.58 1.89 5.55
N LEU A 197 -1.90 1.71 6.83
CA LEU A 197 -3.24 1.84 7.35
C LEU A 197 -3.44 3.29 7.80
N VAL A 198 -4.51 3.91 7.33
CA VAL A 198 -4.81 5.32 7.54
C VAL A 198 -6.20 5.51 8.15
N ALA A 199 -6.36 6.62 8.84
CA ALA A 199 -7.67 7.07 9.35
C ALA A 199 -7.83 8.57 9.13
N ARG A 200 -9.07 9.04 9.02
CA ARG A 200 -9.35 10.47 9.19
C ARG A 200 -9.06 10.86 10.64
N SER A 201 -8.36 11.97 10.83
CA SER A 201 -7.95 12.41 12.18
C SER A 201 -9.14 12.78 13.08
N ASP A 202 -10.23 13.34 12.52
CA ASP A 202 -11.46 13.63 13.25
C ASP A 202 -12.13 12.33 13.74
N PHE A 203 -12.33 11.35 12.85
CA PHE A 203 -12.90 10.06 13.21
C PHE A 203 -12.06 9.32 14.26
N ALA A 204 -10.74 9.30 14.06
CA ALA A 204 -9.83 8.60 14.98
C ALA A 204 -9.84 9.20 16.40
N LYS A 205 -10.00 10.51 16.53
CA LYS A 205 -10.15 11.20 17.82
C LYS A 205 -11.51 10.93 18.49
N GLU A 206 -12.58 10.89 17.68
CA GLU A 206 -13.94 10.66 18.18
C GLU A 206 -14.18 9.18 18.52
N GLN A 207 -13.56 8.25 17.77
CA GLN A 207 -13.81 6.81 17.83
C GLN A 207 -12.51 5.99 18.00
N PRO A 208 -11.66 6.29 19.01
CA PRO A 208 -10.35 5.65 19.14
C PRO A 208 -10.44 4.14 19.37
N ASP A 209 -11.47 3.65 20.04
CA ASP A 209 -11.69 2.22 20.27
C ASP A 209 -12.11 1.51 18.98
N THR A 210 -12.90 2.18 18.13
CA THR A 210 -13.29 1.65 16.81
C THR A 210 -12.07 1.50 15.91
N VAL A 211 -11.16 2.47 15.91
CA VAL A 211 -9.88 2.40 15.16
C VAL A 211 -9.00 1.26 15.68
N ALA A 212 -8.88 1.08 17.00
CA ALA A 212 -8.12 -0.03 17.58
C ALA A 212 -8.71 -1.40 17.23
N LYS A 213 -10.06 -1.53 17.24
CA LYS A 213 -10.74 -2.74 16.77
C LYS A 213 -10.49 -3.03 15.30
N PHE A 214 -10.53 -2.00 14.45
CA PHE A 214 -10.18 -2.12 13.03
C PHE A 214 -8.76 -2.68 12.85
N LEU A 215 -7.78 -2.14 13.56
CA LEU A 215 -6.39 -2.63 13.53
C LEU A 215 -6.29 -4.09 14.00
N ALA A 216 -7.00 -4.45 15.09
CA ALA A 216 -7.01 -5.81 15.62
C ALA A 216 -7.61 -6.80 14.59
N VAL A 217 -8.68 -6.43 13.88
CA VAL A 217 -9.27 -7.26 12.82
C VAL A 217 -8.32 -7.40 11.63
N TYR A 218 -7.65 -6.33 11.21
CA TYR A 218 -6.64 -6.38 10.14
C TYR A 218 -5.50 -7.34 10.50
N LEU A 219 -4.95 -7.25 11.70
CA LEU A 219 -3.88 -8.11 12.19
C LEU A 219 -4.33 -9.57 12.29
N ARG A 220 -5.56 -9.82 12.77
CA ARG A 220 -6.16 -11.16 12.80
C ARG A 220 -6.26 -11.78 11.42
N ALA A 221 -6.70 -11.00 10.43
CA ALA A 221 -6.79 -11.50 9.06
C ALA A 221 -5.42 -11.98 8.54
N TRP A 222 -4.36 -11.25 8.84
CA TRP A 222 -2.99 -11.67 8.53
C TRP A 222 -2.55 -12.89 9.34
N ALA A 223 -2.84 -12.97 10.64
CA ALA A 223 -2.55 -14.16 11.45
C ALA A 223 -3.23 -15.40 10.88
N TRP A 224 -4.50 -15.26 10.48
CA TRP A 224 -5.24 -16.34 9.83
C TRP A 224 -4.64 -16.72 8.47
N MET A 225 -4.32 -15.76 7.60
CA MET A 225 -3.73 -15.99 6.28
C MET A 225 -2.38 -16.72 6.40
N LYS A 226 -1.56 -16.35 7.39
CA LYS A 226 -0.28 -17.00 7.66
C LYS A 226 -0.44 -18.44 8.16
N ALA A 227 -1.42 -18.69 9.01
CA ALA A 227 -1.72 -20.03 9.54
C ALA A 227 -2.41 -20.94 8.52
N ASN A 228 -3.10 -20.36 7.53
CA ASN A 228 -3.88 -21.06 6.53
C ASN A 228 -3.43 -20.70 5.09
N PRO A 229 -2.18 -21.00 4.70
CA PRO A 229 -1.58 -20.48 3.47
C PRO A 229 -2.30 -20.90 2.19
N LYS A 230 -2.81 -22.15 2.09
CA LYS A 230 -3.55 -22.59 0.91
C LYS A 230 -4.91 -21.89 0.78
N PRO A 231 -5.81 -21.89 1.79
CA PRO A 231 -7.04 -21.11 1.74
C PRO A 231 -6.81 -19.62 1.50
N ALA A 232 -5.75 -19.02 2.06
CA ALA A 232 -5.41 -17.61 1.84
C ALA A 232 -5.09 -17.30 0.36
N ARG A 233 -4.36 -18.20 -0.31
CA ARG A 233 -4.07 -18.09 -1.76
C ARG A 233 -5.32 -18.25 -2.60
N ASP A 234 -6.20 -19.18 -2.26
CA ASP A 234 -7.46 -19.39 -2.95
C ASP A 234 -8.36 -18.13 -2.80
N MET A 235 -8.41 -17.54 -1.61
CA MET A 235 -9.14 -16.28 -1.36
C MET A 235 -8.53 -15.09 -2.12
N LEU A 236 -7.21 -15.00 -2.21
CA LEU A 236 -6.55 -13.97 -3.01
C LEU A 236 -6.94 -14.07 -4.49
N LYS A 237 -6.93 -15.27 -5.08
CA LYS A 237 -7.38 -15.49 -6.46
C LYS A 237 -8.83 -15.08 -6.65
N THR A 238 -9.71 -15.49 -5.73
CA THR A 238 -11.13 -15.14 -5.77
C THR A 238 -11.33 -13.63 -5.71
N PHE A 239 -10.63 -12.95 -4.80
CA PHE A 239 -10.68 -11.49 -4.66
C PHE A 239 -10.28 -10.76 -5.96
N TYR A 240 -9.16 -11.16 -6.58
CA TYR A 240 -8.73 -10.55 -7.83
C TYR A 240 -9.66 -10.87 -9.00
N ALA A 241 -10.17 -12.11 -9.09
CA ALA A 241 -11.12 -12.52 -10.13
C ALA A 241 -12.43 -11.71 -10.06
N GLN A 242 -12.94 -11.41 -8.86
CA GLN A 242 -14.09 -10.54 -8.66
C GLN A 242 -13.85 -9.11 -9.18
N GLY A 243 -12.60 -8.65 -9.14
CA GLY A 243 -12.15 -7.37 -9.72
C GLY A 243 -11.77 -7.45 -11.20
N GLY A 244 -12.00 -8.60 -11.87
CA GLY A 244 -11.66 -8.80 -13.28
C GLY A 244 -10.16 -9.04 -13.54
N VAL A 245 -9.39 -9.37 -12.52
CA VAL A 245 -7.94 -9.65 -12.61
C VAL A 245 -7.70 -11.14 -12.41
N GLU A 246 -7.23 -11.80 -13.45
CA GLU A 246 -6.70 -13.16 -13.33
C GLU A 246 -5.23 -13.14 -12.94
N ILE A 247 -4.88 -13.91 -11.92
CA ILE A 247 -3.53 -14.00 -11.37
C ILE A 247 -3.05 -15.46 -11.40
N SER A 248 -1.83 -15.70 -11.92
CA SER A 248 -1.22 -17.03 -11.98
C SER A 248 -0.79 -17.53 -10.59
N ASP A 249 -0.56 -18.84 -10.46
CA ASP A 249 0.00 -19.41 -9.23
C ASP A 249 1.38 -18.82 -8.89
N LYS A 250 2.23 -18.58 -9.88
CA LYS A 250 3.52 -17.90 -9.72
C LYS A 250 3.35 -16.51 -9.14
N ALA A 251 2.41 -15.73 -9.65
CA ALA A 251 2.11 -14.39 -9.18
C ALA A 251 1.52 -14.40 -7.75
N VAL A 252 0.66 -15.38 -7.43
CA VAL A 252 0.15 -15.59 -6.06
C VAL A 252 1.29 -15.84 -5.08
N GLU A 253 2.25 -16.70 -5.40
CA GLU A 253 3.42 -16.94 -4.56
C GLU A 253 4.27 -15.66 -4.40
N ALA A 254 4.47 -14.91 -5.48
CA ALA A 254 5.19 -13.64 -5.45
C ALA A 254 4.49 -12.59 -4.56
N GLU A 255 3.15 -12.52 -4.59
CA GLU A 255 2.37 -11.65 -3.71
C GLU A 255 2.68 -11.88 -2.23
N PHE A 256 2.80 -13.12 -1.78
CA PHE A 256 3.09 -13.43 -0.38
C PHE A 256 4.59 -13.42 -0.01
N SER A 257 5.49 -13.70 -0.95
CA SER A 257 6.92 -13.84 -0.66
C SER A 257 7.71 -12.54 -0.80
N LEU A 258 7.29 -11.62 -1.67
CA LEU A 258 8.06 -10.41 -1.96
C LEU A 258 7.73 -9.22 -1.04
N ARG A 259 6.74 -9.35 -0.18
CA ARG A 259 6.21 -8.24 0.63
C ARG A 259 6.12 -8.64 2.10
N PRO A 260 7.18 -8.46 2.90
CA PRO A 260 7.14 -8.70 4.34
C PRO A 260 6.03 -7.90 5.02
N VAL A 261 5.21 -8.56 5.84
CA VAL A 261 4.17 -7.94 6.66
C VAL A 261 4.67 -7.74 8.08
N PHE A 262 4.11 -6.76 8.76
CA PHE A 262 4.49 -6.39 10.11
C PHE A 262 3.40 -6.85 11.11
N PRO A 263 3.59 -7.95 11.86
CA PRO A 263 2.70 -8.36 12.96
C PRO A 263 2.74 -7.35 14.11
N LEU A 264 1.86 -7.51 15.11
CA LEU A 264 1.66 -6.52 16.17
C LEU A 264 2.94 -6.08 16.90
N ASP A 265 3.80 -7.02 17.24
CA ASP A 265 5.08 -6.77 17.92
C ASP A 265 6.07 -5.97 17.03
N GLU A 266 6.13 -6.29 15.75
CA GLU A 266 6.89 -5.51 14.78
C GLU A 266 6.28 -4.13 14.51
N GLN A 267 4.96 -4.00 14.43
CA GLN A 267 4.29 -2.69 14.35
C GLN A 267 4.72 -1.78 15.49
N ILE A 268 4.72 -2.29 16.72
CA ILE A 268 5.16 -1.54 17.89
C ILE A 268 6.62 -1.12 17.74
N LYS A 269 7.48 -2.02 17.31
CA LYS A 269 8.92 -1.79 17.17
C LYS A 269 9.23 -0.72 16.10
N ILE A 270 8.65 -0.85 14.90
CA ILE A 270 8.93 0.09 13.80
C ILE A 270 8.31 1.47 14.02
N MET A 271 7.32 1.60 14.91
CA MET A 271 6.69 2.87 15.28
C MET A 271 7.21 3.42 16.61
N ASP A 272 8.18 2.75 17.27
CA ASP A 272 8.74 3.20 18.55
C ASP A 272 9.60 4.45 18.40
N ARG A 273 9.29 5.47 19.19
CA ARG A 273 9.99 6.76 19.25
C ARG A 273 10.86 6.95 20.50
N ALA A 274 11.07 5.90 21.30
CA ALA A 274 11.83 6.01 22.55
C ALA A 274 13.27 6.53 22.35
N LYS A 275 13.85 6.31 21.17
CA LYS A 275 15.22 6.73 20.80
C LYS A 275 15.25 7.85 19.74
N GLY A 276 14.14 8.54 19.48
CA GLY A 276 14.03 9.58 18.47
C GLY A 276 13.00 9.25 17.40
N LYS A 277 13.28 9.59 16.13
CA LYS A 277 12.40 9.21 15.01
C LYS A 277 12.35 7.70 14.88
N SER A 278 11.14 7.15 14.77
CA SER A 278 10.91 5.73 14.47
C SER A 278 11.32 5.37 13.05
N ASP A 279 11.38 4.07 12.72
CA ASP A 279 11.61 3.61 11.34
C ASP A 279 10.52 4.14 10.41
N VAL A 280 9.26 4.11 10.83
CA VAL A 280 8.12 4.66 10.07
C VAL A 280 8.27 6.16 9.86
N ASP A 281 8.70 6.91 10.88
CA ASP A 281 8.98 8.34 10.72
C ASP A 281 10.05 8.59 9.64
N ASN A 282 11.12 7.80 9.64
CA ASN A 282 12.20 7.95 8.68
C ASN A 282 11.73 7.61 7.25
N TRP A 283 10.99 6.52 7.07
CA TRP A 283 10.46 6.12 5.76
C TRP A 283 9.50 7.17 5.20
N LEU A 284 8.54 7.64 6.01
CA LEU A 284 7.55 8.62 5.55
C LEU A 284 8.13 10.03 5.41
N THR A 285 9.18 10.38 6.18
CA THR A 285 9.96 11.61 5.95
C THR A 285 10.62 11.58 4.57
N ALA A 286 11.27 10.47 4.18
CA ALA A 286 11.90 10.34 2.87
C ALA A 286 10.88 10.51 1.73
N ILE A 287 9.67 9.99 1.89
CA ILE A 287 8.57 10.16 0.94
C ILE A 287 8.08 11.62 0.91
N GLY A 288 7.95 12.27 2.07
CA GLY A 288 7.59 13.69 2.16
C GLY A 288 8.60 14.58 1.44
N GLU A 289 9.91 14.35 1.63
CA GLU A 289 10.97 15.05 0.93
C GLU A 289 10.96 14.80 -0.58
N PHE A 290 10.69 13.55 -0.99
CA PHE A 290 10.46 13.24 -2.40
C PHE A 290 9.30 14.07 -2.97
N MET A 291 8.15 14.10 -2.30
CA MET A 291 6.96 14.84 -2.75
C MET A 291 7.19 16.35 -2.81
N LYS A 292 7.99 16.90 -1.88
CA LYS A 292 8.48 18.28 -1.93
C LYS A 292 9.39 18.50 -3.15
N GLY A 293 10.34 17.60 -3.36
CA GLY A 293 11.29 17.69 -4.47
C GLY A 293 10.65 17.65 -5.86
N VAL A 294 9.52 16.96 -6.01
CA VAL A 294 8.76 16.91 -7.29
C VAL A 294 7.64 17.95 -7.37
N GLY A 295 7.50 18.81 -6.36
CA GLY A 295 6.52 19.90 -6.32
C GLY A 295 5.09 19.46 -6.02
N THR A 296 4.87 18.24 -5.49
CA THR A 296 3.54 17.77 -5.11
C THR A 296 3.06 18.45 -3.83
N VAL A 297 3.96 18.74 -2.89
CA VAL A 297 3.72 19.53 -1.69
C VAL A 297 4.76 20.64 -1.59
N THR A 298 4.41 21.75 -0.96
CA THR A 298 5.33 22.88 -0.74
C THR A 298 6.33 22.59 0.37
N GLU A 299 5.89 21.87 1.40
CA GLU A 299 6.71 21.41 2.53
C GLU A 299 6.43 19.94 2.83
N ALA A 300 7.46 19.18 3.18
CA ALA A 300 7.30 17.83 3.68
C ALA A 300 6.60 17.87 5.05
N PRO A 301 5.49 17.13 5.24
CA PRO A 301 4.79 17.16 6.51
C PRO A 301 5.64 16.50 7.61
N ASP A 302 5.63 17.08 8.82
CA ASP A 302 6.29 16.46 9.98
C ASP A 302 5.57 15.17 10.37
N THR A 303 6.28 14.05 10.35
CA THR A 303 5.73 12.73 10.67
C THR A 303 5.12 12.66 12.06
N LYS A 304 5.61 13.44 13.02
CA LYS A 304 5.02 13.52 14.37
C LYS A 304 3.59 14.02 14.36
N SER A 305 3.18 14.77 13.34
CA SER A 305 1.82 15.33 13.25
C SER A 305 0.81 14.34 12.65
N PHE A 306 1.26 13.28 11.96
CA PHE A 306 0.36 12.37 11.28
C PHE A 306 0.67 10.87 11.43
N VAL A 307 1.82 10.48 11.96
CA VAL A 307 2.09 9.08 12.36
C VAL A 307 1.71 8.93 13.82
N ASP A 308 0.67 8.17 14.09
CA ASP A 308 0.16 8.00 15.46
C ASP A 308 0.26 6.54 15.92
N PRO A 309 1.31 6.20 16.70
CA PRO A 309 1.49 4.84 17.22
C PRO A 309 0.50 4.47 18.35
N SER A 310 -0.24 5.45 18.91
CA SER A 310 -1.10 5.21 20.07
C SER A 310 -2.20 4.18 19.81
N TYR A 311 -2.69 4.08 18.58
CA TYR A 311 -3.73 3.11 18.20
C TYR A 311 -3.20 1.68 18.20
N ILE A 312 -2.00 1.45 17.67
CA ILE A 312 -1.37 0.11 17.70
C ILE A 312 -0.94 -0.26 19.14
N GLN A 313 -0.48 0.73 19.91
CA GLN A 313 -0.18 0.54 21.34
C GLN A 313 -1.43 0.19 22.13
N ARG A 314 -2.60 0.80 21.80
CA ARG A 314 -3.88 0.45 22.39
C ARG A 314 -4.27 -1.00 22.11
N VAL A 315 -4.06 -1.51 20.89
CA VAL A 315 -4.26 -2.94 20.57
C VAL A 315 -3.37 -3.82 21.44
N ALA A 316 -2.12 -3.44 21.65
CA ALA A 316 -1.18 -4.22 22.46
C ALA A 316 -1.48 -4.20 23.96
N ALA A 317 -2.00 -3.07 24.47
CA ALA A 317 -2.31 -2.86 25.89
C ALA A 317 -3.64 -3.51 26.30
N ASP A 318 -4.63 -3.59 25.41
CA ASP A 318 -5.91 -4.23 25.67
C ASP A 318 -5.81 -5.75 25.45
N ALA A 319 -5.99 -6.53 26.52
CA ALA A 319 -5.86 -7.99 26.47
C ALA A 319 -6.84 -8.65 25.48
N LYS A 320 -8.06 -8.09 25.31
CA LYS A 320 -9.05 -8.64 24.36
C LYS A 320 -8.67 -8.32 22.92
N LEU A 321 -8.26 -7.09 22.64
CA LEU A 321 -7.81 -6.70 21.27
C LEU A 321 -6.52 -7.42 20.89
N LYS A 322 -5.58 -7.57 21.82
CA LYS A 322 -4.35 -8.35 21.60
C LYS A 322 -4.66 -9.81 21.28
N ALA A 323 -5.54 -10.44 22.05
CA ALA A 323 -5.98 -11.82 21.79
C ALA A 323 -6.71 -11.93 20.45
N LEU A 324 -7.58 -10.96 20.10
CA LEU A 324 -8.27 -10.90 18.82
C LEU A 324 -7.28 -10.79 17.67
N ALA A 325 -6.29 -9.91 17.75
CA ALA A 325 -5.28 -9.69 16.72
C ALA A 325 -4.40 -10.91 16.45
N ALA A 326 -4.16 -11.74 17.46
CA ALA A 326 -3.35 -12.96 17.37
C ALA A 326 -4.13 -14.22 16.97
N LYS A 327 -5.46 -14.15 16.92
CA LYS A 327 -6.33 -15.29 16.68
C LYS A 327 -6.25 -15.76 15.23
N ALA A 328 -5.86 -17.01 14.99
CA ALA A 328 -5.62 -17.59 13.66
C ALA A 328 -6.69 -18.58 13.19
N ASP A 329 -7.81 -18.69 13.94
CA ASP A 329 -8.97 -19.55 13.66
C ASP A 329 -10.20 -18.74 13.21
#